data_06d9fb3d28773aa577cda60d5e04c8a5
#
_entry.id   06d9fb3d28773aa577cda60d5e04c8a5
#
_cell.length_a   1.000
_cell.length_b   1.000
_cell.length_c   1.000
_cell.angle_alpha   90.00
_cell.angle_beta   90.00
_cell.angle_gamma   90.00
#
_symmetry.space_group_name_H-M   'P 1'
#
loop_
_entity.id
_entity.type
_entity.pdbx_description
1 polymer ?
#
loop_
_entity_poly.entity_id
_entity_poly.type
_entity_poly.pdbx_seq_one_letter_code
_entity_poly.pdbx_strand_id
1 'polypeptide(L)'
;MTADGIHLYKYFTKYIPDILVRVGIAGGSACATSDATGYNRGQITEIIECSDQADNDGLKVVADGGIKNGNYAAKAFGAGAEYVMMGGYFAKAKEAHTWENGDGTYWGGASTKQQQLYGGVRRHSEGKVYEVDRNSVKPLNELVDDLWGGLSSAVSYSGYKSLTEFVGNGIFEVKENSLPPGR
;
A
#
# COMPACT_ATOMS: atom_id res chain seq x y z
N MET A 1 3.68 2.00 10.81
CA MET A 1 3.28 2.29 12.22
C MET A 1 3.15 0.96 12.93
N THR A 2 3.38 0.89 14.22
CA THR A 2 3.17 -0.32 15.04
C THR A 2 1.81 -0.23 15.77
N ALA A 3 1.26 -1.36 16.22
CA ALA A 3 0.02 -1.38 17.00
C ALA A 3 0.09 -0.46 18.23
N ASP A 4 1.22 -0.51 18.97
CA ASP A 4 1.44 0.40 20.12
C ASP A 4 1.41 1.88 19.73
N GLY A 5 1.93 2.21 18.55
CA GLY A 5 1.89 3.58 18.02
C GLY A 5 0.46 4.04 17.70
N ILE A 6 -0.39 3.14 17.21
CA ILE A 6 -1.80 3.44 16.93
C ILE A 6 -2.54 3.83 18.20
N HIS A 7 -2.32 3.12 19.29
CA HIS A 7 -3.00 3.39 20.55
C HIS A 7 -2.86 4.85 21.05
N LEU A 8 -1.78 5.53 20.68
CA LEU A 8 -1.61 6.95 21.02
C LEU A 8 -2.60 7.87 20.30
N TYR A 9 -3.11 7.48 19.13
CA TYR A 9 -4.02 8.31 18.34
C TYR A 9 -5.45 8.33 18.86
N LYS A 10 -5.87 7.37 19.69
CA LYS A 10 -7.20 7.36 20.30
C LYS A 10 -7.55 8.64 21.06
N TYR A 11 -6.54 9.32 21.61
CA TYR A 11 -6.75 10.58 22.32
C TYR A 11 -7.22 11.71 21.39
N PHE A 12 -6.91 11.62 20.11
CA PHE A 12 -7.28 12.61 19.10
C PHE A 12 -8.68 12.38 18.53
N THR A 13 -9.24 11.17 18.65
CA THR A 13 -10.59 10.86 18.14
C THR A 13 -11.68 11.70 18.76
N LYS A 14 -11.43 12.25 19.96
CA LYS A 14 -12.34 13.20 20.61
C LYS A 14 -12.48 14.54 19.87
N TYR A 15 -11.47 14.89 19.08
CA TYR A 15 -11.35 16.21 18.45
C TYR A 15 -11.39 16.13 16.93
N ILE A 16 -11.01 14.99 16.38
CA ILE A 16 -10.88 14.76 14.95
C ILE A 16 -11.64 13.48 14.61
N PRO A 17 -12.79 13.60 13.94
CA PRO A 17 -13.51 12.42 13.45
C PRO A 17 -12.73 11.77 12.30
N ASP A 18 -12.93 10.49 12.09
CA ASP A 18 -12.42 9.73 10.95
C ASP A 18 -10.89 9.80 10.73
N ILE A 19 -10.12 9.62 11.80
CA ILE A 19 -8.67 9.54 11.69
C ILE A 19 -8.28 8.30 10.90
N LEU A 20 -7.50 8.51 9.84
CA LEU A 20 -6.91 7.45 9.03
C LEU A 20 -5.46 7.22 9.44
N VAL A 21 -5.13 5.99 9.79
CA VAL A 21 -3.76 5.60 10.15
C VAL A 21 -3.10 4.88 8.99
N ARG A 22 -2.05 5.46 8.43
CA ARG A 22 -1.30 4.84 7.34
C ARG A 22 -0.34 3.78 7.87
N VAL A 23 -0.53 2.54 7.44
CA VAL A 23 0.24 1.36 7.84
C VAL A 23 1.04 0.82 6.67
N GLY A 24 2.30 0.54 6.88
CA GLY A 24 3.25 0.01 5.91
C GLY A 24 4.52 0.86 5.81
N ILE A 25 5.66 0.26 6.15
CA ILE A 25 6.98 0.86 6.02
C ILE A 25 7.79 0.02 5.02
N ALA A 26 8.54 0.71 4.14
CA ALA A 26 9.41 0.09 3.15
C ALA A 26 8.73 -0.78 2.07
N GLY A 27 7.39 -0.89 2.04
CA GLY A 27 6.65 -1.73 1.09
C GLY A 27 6.45 -1.14 -0.30
N GLY A 28 6.65 0.16 -0.50
CA GLY A 28 6.40 0.85 -1.75
C GLY A 28 7.43 0.53 -2.84
N SER A 29 7.00 0.46 -4.11
CA SER A 29 7.91 0.21 -5.26
C SER A 29 8.98 1.31 -5.42
N ALA A 30 8.65 2.55 -5.05
CA ALA A 30 9.58 3.69 -5.06
C ALA A 30 10.26 3.92 -3.70
N CYS A 31 10.13 2.99 -2.75
CA CYS A 31 10.76 3.05 -1.45
C CYS A 31 12.11 2.31 -1.45
N ALA A 32 13.13 2.87 -0.81
CA ALA A 32 14.42 2.25 -0.58
C ALA A 32 14.75 2.10 0.92
N THR A 33 13.78 2.34 1.80
CA THR A 33 14.02 2.32 3.25
C THR A 33 14.55 0.97 3.72
N SER A 34 14.00 -0.17 3.23
CA SER A 34 14.51 -1.48 3.64
C SER A 34 15.95 -1.72 3.19
N ASP A 35 16.31 -1.25 1.99
CA ASP A 35 17.67 -1.37 1.46
C ASP A 35 18.66 -0.48 2.24
N ALA A 36 18.17 0.70 2.67
CA ALA A 36 18.99 1.70 3.34
C ALA A 36 19.16 1.44 4.85
N THR A 37 18.15 0.86 5.50
CA THR A 37 18.11 0.76 6.96
C THR A 37 18.04 -0.67 7.48
N GLY A 38 17.77 -1.64 6.62
CA GLY A 38 17.46 -3.02 7.00
C GLY A 38 16.07 -3.18 7.66
N TYR A 39 15.33 -2.09 7.86
CA TYR A 39 14.01 -2.13 8.48
C TYR A 39 12.95 -2.54 7.46
N ASN A 40 12.32 -3.68 7.71
CA ASN A 40 11.21 -4.20 6.93
C ASN A 40 10.35 -5.13 7.79
N ARG A 41 9.04 -5.12 7.55
CA ARG A 41 8.09 -6.06 8.16
C ARG A 41 7.08 -6.53 7.12
N GLY A 42 6.56 -7.74 7.29
CA GLY A 42 5.53 -8.28 6.40
C GLY A 42 4.25 -7.45 6.49
N GLN A 43 3.82 -6.87 5.37
CA GLN A 43 2.70 -5.92 5.33
C GLN A 43 1.39 -6.52 5.86
N ILE A 44 1.07 -7.77 5.52
CA ILE A 44 -0.16 -8.42 6.02
C ILE A 44 -0.15 -8.53 7.54
N THR A 45 0.97 -8.91 8.13
CA THR A 45 1.13 -8.96 9.60
C THR A 45 0.94 -7.56 10.23
N GLU A 46 1.56 -6.53 9.64
CA GLU A 46 1.38 -5.16 10.12
C GLU A 46 -0.07 -4.69 10.03
N ILE A 47 -0.77 -5.00 8.93
CA ILE A 47 -2.17 -4.59 8.76
C ILE A 47 -3.05 -5.29 9.80
N ILE A 48 -2.93 -6.60 9.99
CA ILE A 48 -3.73 -7.35 10.98
C ILE A 48 -3.54 -6.76 12.37
N GLU A 49 -2.31 -6.63 12.85
CA GLU A 49 -2.04 -6.11 14.19
C GLU A 49 -2.50 -4.66 14.37
N CYS A 50 -2.35 -3.84 13.32
CA CYS A 50 -2.75 -2.44 13.37
C CYS A 50 -4.27 -2.26 13.27
N SER A 51 -4.98 -3.09 12.49
CA SER A 51 -6.44 -3.01 12.38
C SER A 51 -7.12 -3.49 13.66
N ASP A 52 -6.65 -4.57 14.27
CA ASP A 52 -7.17 -5.02 15.56
C ASP A 52 -7.09 -3.93 16.63
N GLN A 53 -5.99 -3.17 16.64
CA GLN A 53 -5.84 -2.05 17.57
C GLN A 53 -6.65 -0.83 17.15
N ALA A 54 -6.74 -0.54 15.85
CA ALA A 54 -7.49 0.59 15.30
C ALA A 54 -8.98 0.46 15.59
N ASP A 55 -9.55 -0.73 15.39
CA ASP A 55 -10.96 -1.04 15.67
C ASP A 55 -11.31 -0.76 17.14
N ASN A 56 -10.43 -1.17 18.07
CA ASN A 56 -10.61 -0.91 19.50
C ASN A 56 -10.58 0.58 19.85
N ASP A 57 -9.86 1.38 19.09
CA ASP A 57 -9.65 2.81 19.35
C ASP A 57 -10.49 3.74 18.43
N GLY A 58 -11.35 3.17 17.57
CA GLY A 58 -12.22 3.93 16.64
C GLY A 58 -11.46 4.63 15.52
N LEU A 59 -10.34 4.05 15.08
CA LEU A 59 -9.50 4.52 14.00
C LEU A 59 -9.70 3.64 12.76
N LYS A 60 -9.27 4.13 11.58
CA LYS A 60 -9.30 3.38 10.32
C LYS A 60 -7.89 3.20 9.75
N VAL A 61 -7.64 2.05 9.14
CA VAL A 61 -6.35 1.70 8.58
C VAL A 61 -6.31 1.92 7.07
N VAL A 62 -5.26 2.60 6.62
CA VAL A 62 -4.88 2.71 5.20
C VAL A 62 -3.64 1.86 4.96
N ALA A 63 -3.77 0.76 4.23
CA ALA A 63 -2.62 -0.05 3.83
C ALA A 63 -1.81 0.68 2.74
N ASP A 64 -0.55 0.98 3.01
CA ASP A 64 0.35 1.68 2.09
C ASP A 64 1.55 0.84 1.71
N GLY A 65 1.83 0.81 0.41
CA GLY A 65 3.00 0.17 -0.16
C GLY A 65 2.77 -1.27 -0.64
N GLY A 66 3.42 -1.62 -1.74
CA GLY A 66 3.42 -2.99 -2.28
C GLY A 66 2.13 -3.46 -2.94
N ILE A 67 1.06 -2.68 -2.93
CA ILE A 67 -0.23 -3.04 -3.52
C ILE A 67 -0.20 -2.76 -5.03
N LYS A 68 -0.10 -3.82 -5.83
CA LYS A 68 0.20 -3.74 -7.27
C LYS A 68 -0.99 -4.00 -8.18
N ASN A 69 -2.06 -4.59 -7.67
CA ASN A 69 -3.29 -4.96 -8.39
C ASN A 69 -4.41 -5.37 -7.42
N GLY A 70 -5.56 -5.79 -7.93
CA GLY A 70 -6.72 -6.22 -7.14
C GLY A 70 -6.45 -7.37 -6.17
N ASN A 71 -5.57 -8.31 -6.50
CA ASN A 71 -5.17 -9.40 -5.61
C ASN A 71 -4.49 -8.87 -4.34
N TYR A 72 -3.55 -7.94 -4.47
CA TYR A 72 -2.90 -7.33 -3.30
C TYR A 72 -3.85 -6.45 -2.49
N ALA A 73 -4.76 -5.73 -3.19
CA ALA A 73 -5.80 -4.96 -2.52
C ALA A 73 -6.74 -5.85 -1.72
N ALA A 74 -7.20 -6.98 -2.30
CA ALA A 74 -8.04 -7.94 -1.61
C ALA A 74 -7.37 -8.50 -0.33
N LYS A 75 -6.07 -8.81 -0.40
CA LYS A 75 -5.32 -9.23 0.79
C LYS A 75 -5.27 -8.15 1.86
N ALA A 76 -5.06 -6.89 1.48
CA ALA A 76 -5.02 -5.79 2.42
C ALA A 76 -6.39 -5.56 3.09
N PHE A 77 -7.48 -5.59 2.32
CA PHE A 77 -8.84 -5.50 2.85
C PHE A 77 -9.18 -6.69 3.75
N GLY A 78 -8.89 -7.92 3.30
CA GLY A 78 -9.11 -9.13 4.12
C GLY A 78 -8.31 -9.12 5.43
N ALA A 79 -7.17 -8.43 5.47
CA ALA A 79 -6.35 -8.26 6.67
C ALA A 79 -6.86 -7.16 7.62
N GLY A 80 -7.88 -6.37 7.21
CA GLY A 80 -8.51 -5.36 8.04
C GLY A 80 -8.25 -3.90 7.65
N ALA A 81 -7.55 -3.63 6.55
CA ALA A 81 -7.47 -2.27 6.05
C ALA A 81 -8.81 -1.84 5.44
N GLU A 82 -9.29 -0.63 5.73
CA GLU A 82 -10.49 -0.05 5.09
C GLU A 82 -10.13 0.73 3.82
N TYR A 83 -8.87 1.08 3.65
CA TYR A 83 -8.37 1.82 2.50
C TYR A 83 -7.03 1.25 2.03
N VAL A 84 -6.73 1.45 0.75
CA VAL A 84 -5.45 1.08 0.15
C VAL A 84 -4.81 2.27 -0.58
N MET A 85 -3.50 2.41 -0.45
CA MET A 85 -2.70 3.43 -1.15
C MET A 85 -1.83 2.76 -2.21
N MET A 86 -2.02 3.12 -3.48
CA MET A 86 -1.50 2.41 -4.64
C MET A 86 -0.74 3.33 -5.62
N GLY A 87 0.29 4.04 -5.14
CA GLY A 87 1.02 5.02 -5.95
C GLY A 87 1.58 4.46 -7.27
N GLY A 88 2.34 3.37 -7.22
CA GLY A 88 2.92 2.75 -8.40
C GLY A 88 1.89 2.12 -9.37
N TYR A 89 0.72 1.74 -8.87
CA TYR A 89 -0.36 1.26 -9.73
C TYR A 89 -0.97 2.38 -10.56
N PHE A 90 -1.34 3.48 -9.90
CA PHE A 90 -1.94 4.63 -10.57
C PHE A 90 -0.94 5.50 -11.33
N ALA A 91 0.37 5.33 -11.13
CA ALA A 91 1.38 5.91 -12.00
C ALA A 91 1.27 5.42 -13.47
N LYS A 92 0.55 4.32 -13.72
CA LYS A 92 0.24 3.79 -15.07
C LYS A 92 -0.95 4.49 -15.73
N ALA A 93 -1.72 5.31 -15.00
CA ALA A 93 -2.83 6.03 -15.60
C ALA A 93 -2.33 7.03 -16.62
N LYS A 94 -2.96 7.10 -17.79
CA LYS A 94 -2.64 8.09 -18.84
C LYS A 94 -2.68 9.50 -18.30
N GLU A 95 -3.60 9.76 -17.39
CA GLU A 95 -3.87 11.05 -16.75
C GLU A 95 -2.89 11.36 -15.60
N ALA A 96 -2.00 10.41 -15.24
CA ALA A 96 -1.01 10.65 -14.19
C ALA A 96 0.07 11.63 -14.68
N HIS A 97 0.54 12.47 -13.77
CA HIS A 97 1.64 13.41 -14.01
C HIS A 97 2.88 12.77 -14.65
N THR A 98 3.13 11.49 -14.36
CA THR A 98 4.16 10.65 -14.98
C THR A 98 4.15 10.72 -16.51
N TRP A 99 2.96 10.86 -17.14
CA TRP A 99 2.79 10.87 -18.58
C TRP A 99 2.49 12.27 -19.13
N GLU A 100 1.77 13.08 -18.38
CA GLU A 100 1.36 14.44 -18.79
C GLU A 100 2.57 15.36 -18.96
N ASN A 101 3.59 15.20 -18.11
CA ASN A 101 4.82 15.99 -18.15
C ASN A 101 6.04 15.24 -18.72
N GLY A 102 5.86 14.08 -19.31
CA GLY A 102 6.66 13.67 -20.46
C GLY A 102 7.69 12.58 -20.29
N ASP A 103 8.25 12.25 -19.14
CA ASP A 103 9.38 11.30 -19.12
C ASP A 103 9.03 9.85 -18.76
N GLY A 104 7.78 9.61 -18.35
CA GLY A 104 7.35 8.24 -17.97
C GLY A 104 8.00 7.74 -16.67
N THR A 105 8.61 8.60 -15.87
CA THR A 105 9.25 8.22 -14.61
C THR A 105 8.34 8.41 -13.41
N TYR A 106 8.39 7.46 -12.48
CA TYR A 106 7.75 7.54 -11.17
C TYR A 106 8.83 7.50 -10.08
N TRP A 107 8.68 8.30 -9.04
CA TRP A 107 9.67 8.39 -7.96
C TRP A 107 9.06 8.55 -6.58
N GLY A 108 9.79 8.11 -5.57
CA GLY A 108 9.42 8.28 -4.17
C GLY A 108 9.68 9.70 -3.66
N GLY A 109 8.87 10.14 -2.68
CA GLY A 109 9.02 11.45 -2.04
C GLY A 109 10.39 11.68 -1.37
N ALA A 110 11.10 10.61 -1.00
CA ALA A 110 12.45 10.68 -0.44
C ALA A 110 13.56 10.43 -1.48
N SER A 111 13.24 10.43 -2.78
CA SER A 111 14.22 10.24 -3.85
C SER A 111 15.07 11.49 -4.09
N THR A 112 16.24 11.29 -4.68
CA THR A 112 17.11 12.40 -5.10
C THR A 112 16.42 13.29 -6.12
N LYS A 113 15.62 12.74 -7.04
CA LYS A 113 14.84 13.50 -8.04
C LYS A 113 13.87 14.45 -7.35
N GLN A 114 13.12 13.97 -6.35
CA GLN A 114 12.21 14.81 -5.58
C GLN A 114 12.94 15.92 -4.80
N GLN A 115 14.07 15.59 -4.19
CA GLN A 115 14.88 16.55 -3.44
C GLN A 115 15.41 17.67 -4.34
N GLN A 116 15.86 17.34 -5.55
CA GLN A 116 16.33 18.32 -6.53
C GLN A 116 15.23 19.29 -6.98
N LEU A 117 13.99 18.80 -7.17
CA LEU A 117 12.85 19.65 -7.55
C LEU A 117 12.51 20.70 -6.48
N TYR A 118 12.77 20.42 -5.22
CA TYR A 118 12.50 21.33 -4.09
C TYR A 118 13.75 22.06 -3.55
N GLY A 119 14.86 22.04 -4.31
CA GLY A 119 16.05 22.81 -3.99
C GLY A 119 16.88 22.32 -2.80
N GLY A 120 16.62 21.09 -2.33
CA GLY A 120 17.34 20.49 -1.23
C GLY A 120 17.99 19.16 -1.62
N VAL A 121 19.29 19.01 -1.36
CA VAL A 121 19.98 17.71 -1.49
C VAL A 121 20.23 17.15 -0.10
N ARG A 122 19.51 16.11 0.28
CA ARG A 122 19.85 15.32 1.48
C ARG A 122 21.03 14.42 1.17
N ARG A 123 21.90 14.20 2.15
CA ARG A 123 23.05 13.30 2.00
C ARG A 123 22.65 11.84 1.80
N HIS A 124 21.41 11.47 2.17
CA HIS A 124 20.88 10.12 2.09
C HIS A 124 19.50 10.13 1.45
N SER A 125 19.25 9.18 0.54
CA SER A 125 17.98 9.02 -0.15
C SER A 125 17.41 7.64 0.16
N GLU A 126 16.15 7.61 0.60
CA GLU A 126 15.38 6.39 0.81
C GLU A 126 14.29 6.18 -0.27
N GLY A 127 14.40 6.91 -1.38
CA GLY A 127 13.46 6.81 -2.50
C GLY A 127 14.16 6.37 -3.78
N LYS A 128 13.45 5.56 -4.57
CA LYS A 128 13.86 5.10 -5.89
C LYS A 128 13.18 5.94 -6.98
N VAL A 129 13.81 5.98 -8.13
CA VAL A 129 13.26 6.48 -9.40
C VAL A 129 13.25 5.32 -10.37
N TYR A 130 12.15 5.08 -11.05
CA TYR A 130 12.08 4.07 -12.11
C TYR A 130 11.15 4.49 -13.25
N GLU A 131 11.39 3.93 -14.41
CA GLU A 131 10.52 4.10 -15.57
C GLU A 131 9.29 3.20 -15.45
N VAL A 132 8.12 3.78 -15.71
CA VAL A 132 6.87 3.02 -15.78
C VAL A 132 6.79 2.39 -17.18
N ASP A 133 6.53 1.08 -17.22
CA ASP A 133 6.37 0.36 -18.49
C ASP A 133 5.25 0.98 -19.33
N ARG A 134 5.60 1.50 -20.51
CA ARG A 134 4.67 2.14 -21.46
C ARG A 134 3.56 1.19 -21.93
N ASN A 135 3.84 -0.12 -22.00
CA ASN A 135 2.85 -1.13 -22.38
C ASN A 135 1.78 -1.36 -21.29
N SER A 136 2.05 -0.91 -20.06
CA SER A 136 1.12 -1.00 -18.94
C SER A 136 0.22 0.23 -18.78
N VAL A 137 0.40 1.25 -19.61
CA VAL A 137 -0.35 2.52 -19.51
C VAL A 137 -1.76 2.33 -20.03
N LYS A 138 -2.74 2.71 -19.21
CA LYS A 138 -4.16 2.65 -19.51
C LYS A 138 -4.87 3.93 -19.05
N PRO A 139 -6.06 4.24 -19.61
CA PRO A 139 -6.95 5.23 -19.03
C PRO A 139 -7.26 4.89 -17.55
N LEU A 140 -7.46 5.89 -16.72
CA LEU A 140 -7.71 5.71 -15.28
C LEU A 140 -8.94 4.81 -15.01
N ASN A 141 -10.01 4.99 -15.78
CA ASN A 141 -11.23 4.18 -15.65
C ASN A 141 -10.95 2.69 -15.87
N GLU A 142 -10.14 2.32 -16.87
CA GLU A 142 -9.78 0.92 -17.12
C GLU A 142 -8.96 0.33 -15.97
N LEU A 143 -8.03 1.11 -15.39
CA LEU A 143 -7.28 0.67 -14.20
C LEU A 143 -8.20 0.45 -13.00
N VAL A 144 -9.19 1.30 -12.81
CA VAL A 144 -10.17 1.15 -11.73
C VAL A 144 -11.05 -0.08 -11.98
N ASP A 145 -11.50 -0.32 -13.21
CA ASP A 145 -12.30 -1.49 -13.59
C ASP A 145 -11.51 -2.79 -13.38
N ASP A 146 -10.24 -2.84 -13.80
CA ASP A 146 -9.34 -3.98 -13.56
C ASP A 146 -9.17 -4.26 -12.06
N LEU A 147 -8.97 -3.21 -11.27
CA LEU A 147 -8.82 -3.30 -9.81
C LEU A 147 -10.10 -3.85 -9.17
N TRP A 148 -11.23 -3.28 -9.54
CA TRP A 148 -12.55 -3.65 -9.02
C TRP A 148 -12.92 -5.09 -9.43
N GLY A 149 -12.64 -5.50 -10.67
CA GLY A 149 -12.88 -6.86 -11.14
C GLY A 149 -12.14 -7.90 -10.30
N GLY A 150 -10.85 -7.67 -10.03
CA GLY A 150 -10.06 -8.55 -9.16
C GLY A 150 -10.54 -8.59 -7.71
N LEU A 151 -10.90 -7.42 -7.17
CA LEU A 151 -11.38 -7.30 -5.79
C LEU A 151 -12.74 -7.96 -5.60
N SER A 152 -13.70 -7.68 -6.49
CA SER A 152 -15.05 -8.27 -6.40
C SER A 152 -15.04 -9.79 -6.53
N SER A 153 -14.17 -10.34 -7.39
CA SER A 153 -13.96 -11.79 -7.48
C SER A 153 -13.44 -12.37 -6.18
N ALA A 154 -12.45 -11.71 -5.54
CA ALA A 154 -11.90 -12.16 -4.27
C ALA A 154 -12.95 -12.16 -3.15
N VAL A 155 -13.76 -11.10 -3.05
CA VAL A 155 -14.87 -11.01 -2.09
C VAL A 155 -15.88 -12.15 -2.31
N SER A 156 -16.27 -12.39 -3.56
CA SER A 156 -17.21 -13.45 -3.94
C SER A 156 -16.67 -14.85 -3.61
N TYR A 157 -15.42 -15.14 -3.95
CA TYR A 157 -14.80 -16.45 -3.64
C TYR A 157 -14.63 -16.68 -2.14
N SER A 158 -14.51 -15.63 -1.36
CA SER A 158 -14.46 -15.70 0.10
C SER A 158 -15.85 -15.86 0.74
N GLY A 159 -16.92 -15.86 -0.05
CA GLY A 159 -18.30 -16.08 0.41
C GLY A 159 -19.02 -14.83 0.94
N TYR A 160 -18.42 -13.64 0.77
CA TYR A 160 -19.00 -12.38 1.22
C TYR A 160 -19.81 -11.69 0.11
N LYS A 161 -20.81 -10.90 0.50
CA LYS A 161 -21.69 -10.18 -0.43
C LYS A 161 -21.24 -8.75 -0.73
N SER A 162 -20.37 -8.20 0.12
CA SER A 162 -19.86 -6.84 -0.01
C SER A 162 -18.42 -6.75 0.47
N LEU A 163 -17.71 -5.70 0.00
CA LEU A 163 -16.36 -5.39 0.51
C LEU A 163 -16.37 -5.10 2.00
N THR A 164 -17.40 -4.41 2.50
CA THR A 164 -17.53 -4.08 3.92
C THR A 164 -17.62 -5.32 4.81
N GLU A 165 -18.33 -6.37 4.35
CA GLU A 165 -18.39 -7.64 5.06
C GLU A 165 -17.06 -8.41 5.01
N PHE A 166 -16.26 -8.20 3.96
CA PHE A 166 -15.00 -8.91 3.76
C PHE A 166 -13.83 -8.28 4.54
N VAL A 167 -13.88 -6.97 4.83
CA VAL A 167 -12.80 -6.29 5.56
C VAL A 167 -12.57 -6.94 6.92
N GLY A 168 -11.32 -7.31 7.20
CA GLY A 168 -10.91 -7.97 8.44
C GLY A 168 -11.29 -9.45 8.56
N ASN A 169 -11.96 -10.03 7.56
CA ASN A 169 -12.45 -11.41 7.60
C ASN A 169 -11.73 -12.33 6.60
N GLY A 170 -10.56 -11.91 6.10
CA GLY A 170 -9.75 -12.74 5.22
C GLY A 170 -9.06 -13.87 5.98
N ILE A 171 -9.07 -15.08 5.40
CA ILE A 171 -8.33 -16.24 5.93
C ILE A 171 -6.99 -16.32 5.21
N PHE A 172 -5.90 -16.34 5.97
CA PHE A 172 -4.54 -16.39 5.45
C PHE A 172 -3.85 -17.69 5.83
N GLU A 173 -3.24 -18.33 4.86
CA GLU A 173 -2.37 -19.49 5.07
C GLU A 173 -0.91 -19.07 4.90
N VAL A 174 -0.05 -19.45 5.84
CA VAL A 174 1.39 -19.36 5.70
C VAL A 174 1.87 -20.55 4.87
N LYS A 175 2.33 -20.28 3.64
CA LYS A 175 3.04 -21.29 2.86
C LYS A 175 4.52 -21.22 3.19
N GLU A 176 5.05 -22.27 3.80
CA GLU A 176 6.49 -22.48 3.81
C GLU A 176 6.96 -22.64 2.36
N ASN A 177 7.79 -21.71 1.90
CA ASN A 177 8.57 -21.96 0.70
C ASN A 177 9.50 -23.12 1.04
N SER A 178 9.16 -24.33 0.61
CA SER A 178 10.11 -25.40 0.58
C SER A 178 11.26 -24.92 -0.32
N LEU A 179 12.37 -24.51 0.30
CA LEU A 179 13.61 -24.32 -0.42
C LEU A 179 13.88 -25.64 -1.15
N PRO A 180 14.17 -25.64 -2.46
CA PRO A 180 14.54 -26.85 -3.15
C PRO A 180 15.68 -27.50 -2.37
N PRO A 181 15.62 -28.81 -2.09
CA PRO A 181 16.66 -29.49 -1.36
C PRO A 181 17.98 -29.33 -2.15
N GLY A 182 18.97 -28.68 -1.55
CA GLY A 182 20.31 -28.59 -2.06
C GLY A 182 20.63 -27.31 -2.85
N ARG A 183 20.93 -26.24 -2.16
CA ARG A 183 21.99 -25.31 -2.50
C ARG A 183 22.83 -25.02 -1.27
#